data_ee847b91f9ecca54def13336ac3b8421
#
_entry.id   ee847b91f9ecca54def13336ac3b8421
#
_cell.length_a   1.000
_cell.length_b   1.000
_cell.length_c   1.000
_cell.angle_alpha   90.00
_cell.angle_beta   90.00
_cell.angle_gamma   90.00
#
_symmetry.space_group_name_H-M   'P 1'
#
loop_
_entity.id
_entity.type
_entity.pdbx_description
1 polymer ?
#
loop_
_entity_poly.entity_id
_entity_poly.type
_entity_poly.pdbx_seq_one_letter_code
_entity_poly.pdbx_strand_id
1 'polypeptide(L)'
;MVLNLSNNKLGDSGVKLLSEALRNPDCKIQKLDLDGVDLTDSSAEDLSSALSTNRSLTDLSLGSNSFTDRSVPALRSLILTRRSLERIWLRANQFSSNGKRHLESLRESRPGLSVGV
;
A
#
# COMPACT_ATOMS: atom_id res chain seq x y z
N MET A 1 1.49 -1.33 16.72
CA MET A 1 1.47 -2.76 16.38
C MET A 1 2.04 -2.97 14.99
N VAL A 2 2.90 -3.94 14.84
CA VAL A 2 3.53 -4.30 13.56
C VAL A 2 2.99 -5.65 13.12
N LEU A 3 2.51 -5.74 11.88
CA LEU A 3 2.09 -6.99 11.28
C LEU A 3 2.97 -7.26 10.07
N ASN A 4 3.76 -8.32 10.14
CA ASN A 4 4.64 -8.74 9.05
C ASN A 4 4.14 -10.05 8.48
N LEU A 5 3.65 -10.01 7.25
CA LEU A 5 3.16 -11.18 6.51
C LEU A 5 4.01 -11.45 5.27
N SER A 6 5.21 -10.84 5.18
CA SER A 6 6.07 -10.96 4.01
C SER A 6 6.41 -12.41 3.69
N ASN A 7 6.60 -12.68 2.39
CA ASN A 7 7.01 -13.98 1.86
C ASN A 7 6.05 -15.15 2.15
N ASN A 8 4.80 -14.85 2.45
CA ASN A 8 3.73 -15.84 2.48
C ASN A 8 2.93 -15.75 1.19
N LYS A 9 2.26 -16.81 0.82
CA LYS A 9 1.41 -16.82 -0.37
C LYS A 9 -0.03 -16.46 0.00
N LEU A 10 -0.24 -15.18 0.32
CA LEU A 10 -1.59 -14.71 0.65
C LEU A 10 -2.46 -14.58 -0.60
N GLY A 11 -1.89 -14.04 -1.68
CA GLY A 11 -2.63 -13.71 -2.88
C GLY A 11 -3.67 -12.62 -2.65
N ASP A 12 -4.36 -12.25 -3.72
CA ASP A 12 -5.38 -11.21 -3.64
C ASP A 12 -6.55 -11.62 -2.74
N SER A 13 -6.90 -12.91 -2.71
CA SER A 13 -7.98 -13.39 -1.85
C SER A 13 -7.63 -13.27 -0.37
N GLY A 14 -6.39 -13.56 -0.01
CA GLY A 14 -5.93 -13.41 1.37
C GLY A 14 -5.93 -11.96 1.82
N VAL A 15 -5.49 -11.05 0.96
CA VAL A 15 -5.51 -9.61 1.25
C VAL A 15 -6.93 -9.08 1.31
N LYS A 16 -7.85 -9.63 0.53
CA LYS A 16 -9.25 -9.23 0.64
C LYS A 16 -9.82 -9.52 2.02
N LEU A 17 -9.47 -10.66 2.61
CA LEU A 17 -9.87 -11.00 3.98
C LEU A 17 -9.19 -10.08 5.00
N LEU A 18 -7.89 -9.81 4.82
CA LEU A 18 -7.16 -8.87 5.67
C LEU A 18 -7.78 -7.48 5.61
N SER A 19 -8.21 -7.05 4.43
CA SER A 19 -8.82 -5.75 4.22
C SER A 19 -10.08 -5.55 5.07
N GLU A 20 -10.85 -6.61 5.29
CA GLU A 20 -12.03 -6.53 6.15
C GLU A 20 -11.63 -6.18 7.59
N ALA A 21 -10.54 -6.76 8.09
CA ALA A 21 -10.03 -6.43 9.42
C ALA A 21 -9.47 -4.99 9.47
N LEU A 22 -8.82 -4.54 8.39
CA LEU A 22 -8.27 -3.19 8.33
C LEU A 22 -9.34 -2.10 8.27
N ARG A 23 -10.55 -2.43 7.85
CA ARG A 23 -11.67 -1.48 7.81
C ARG A 23 -12.20 -1.12 9.20
N ASN A 24 -11.90 -1.93 10.19
CA ASN A 24 -12.30 -1.64 11.56
C ASN A 24 -11.63 -0.35 12.03
N PRO A 25 -12.38 0.69 12.42
CA PRO A 25 -11.78 1.95 12.89
C PRO A 25 -10.97 1.79 14.16
N ASP A 26 -11.13 0.69 14.89
CA ASP A 26 -10.33 0.37 16.08
C ASP A 26 -9.03 -0.34 15.75
N CYS A 27 -8.75 -0.59 14.46
CA CYS A 27 -7.50 -1.22 14.03
C CYS A 27 -6.30 -0.36 14.42
N LYS A 28 -5.35 -0.94 15.15
CA LYS A 28 -4.17 -0.25 15.69
C LYS A 28 -2.88 -0.58 14.95
N ILE A 29 -2.96 -1.15 13.76
CA ILE A 29 -1.78 -1.49 12.98
C ILE A 29 -1.07 -0.21 12.55
N GLN A 30 0.21 -0.09 12.89
CA GLN A 30 1.05 1.04 12.52
C GLN A 30 1.96 0.69 11.34
N LYS A 31 2.46 -0.54 11.30
CA LYS A 31 3.32 -1.02 10.22
C LYS A 31 2.76 -2.31 9.66
N LEU A 32 2.55 -2.33 8.35
CA LEU A 32 2.03 -3.50 7.64
C LEU A 32 3.00 -3.87 6.53
N ASP A 33 3.57 -5.07 6.61
CA ASP A 33 4.49 -5.60 5.61
C ASP A 33 3.82 -6.72 4.83
N LEU A 34 3.60 -6.45 3.56
CA LEU A 34 3.01 -7.37 2.60
C LEU A 34 3.96 -7.62 1.41
N ASP A 35 5.27 -7.54 1.64
CA ASP A 35 6.25 -7.80 0.59
C ASP A 35 6.21 -9.27 0.15
N GLY A 36 6.22 -9.50 -1.16
CA GLY A 36 6.35 -10.85 -1.70
C GLY A 36 5.20 -11.78 -1.33
N VAL A 37 3.98 -11.28 -1.31
CA VAL A 37 2.79 -12.08 -0.93
C VAL A 37 1.86 -12.34 -2.12
N ASP A 38 2.35 -12.16 -3.33
CA ASP A 38 1.65 -12.50 -4.58
C ASP A 38 0.40 -11.66 -4.84
N LEU A 39 0.55 -10.34 -4.76
CA LEU A 39 -0.54 -9.39 -5.01
C LEU A 39 -0.53 -8.87 -6.43
N THR A 40 -1.73 -8.62 -6.96
CA THR A 40 -1.93 -7.97 -8.25
C THR A 40 -2.69 -6.65 -8.06
N ASP A 41 -3.04 -6.00 -9.18
CA ASP A 41 -3.70 -4.69 -9.14
C ASP A 41 -5.03 -4.68 -8.37
N SER A 42 -5.73 -5.81 -8.28
CA SER A 42 -6.99 -5.86 -7.54
C SER A 42 -6.78 -5.61 -6.04
N SER A 43 -5.64 -5.99 -5.49
CA SER A 43 -5.32 -5.74 -4.08
C SER A 43 -5.07 -4.28 -3.79
N ALA A 44 -4.56 -3.51 -4.75
CA ALA A 44 -4.35 -2.07 -4.55
C ALA A 44 -5.66 -1.36 -4.26
N GLU A 45 -6.72 -1.70 -4.99
CA GLU A 45 -8.05 -1.13 -4.76
C GLU A 45 -8.62 -1.55 -3.42
N ASP A 46 -8.51 -2.84 -3.07
CA ASP A 46 -9.00 -3.36 -1.79
C ASP A 46 -8.31 -2.68 -0.61
N LEU A 47 -6.98 -2.53 -0.68
CA LEU A 47 -6.21 -1.88 0.38
C LEU A 47 -6.54 -0.39 0.49
N SER A 48 -6.63 0.30 -0.63
CA SER A 48 -6.97 1.72 -0.64
C SER A 48 -8.34 1.96 -0.02
N SER A 49 -9.33 1.15 -0.38
CA SER A 49 -10.67 1.21 0.21
C SER A 49 -10.66 0.89 1.69
N ALA A 50 -10.00 -0.19 2.08
CA ALA A 50 -9.95 -0.65 3.46
C ALA A 50 -9.25 0.36 4.37
N LEU A 51 -8.18 0.98 3.90
CA LEU A 51 -7.40 1.93 4.67
C LEU A 51 -7.99 3.34 4.65
N SER A 52 -9.10 3.56 3.95
CA SER A 52 -9.72 4.89 3.84
C SER A 52 -10.17 5.46 5.18
N THR A 53 -10.45 4.61 6.16
CA THR A 53 -10.83 5.03 7.51
C THR A 53 -9.72 4.81 8.54
N ASN A 54 -8.60 4.22 8.14
CA ASN A 54 -7.50 3.93 9.06
C ASN A 54 -6.72 5.20 9.39
N ARG A 55 -6.41 5.40 10.67
CA ARG A 55 -5.65 6.56 11.16
C ARG A 55 -4.37 6.16 11.89
N SER A 56 -4.06 4.89 11.92
CA SER A 56 -2.92 4.35 12.68
C SER A 56 -1.73 3.98 11.81
N LEU A 57 -1.97 3.65 10.54
CA LEU A 57 -0.93 3.13 9.66
C LEU A 57 0.06 4.23 9.29
N THR A 58 1.34 3.99 9.59
CA THR A 58 2.44 4.89 9.25
C THR A 58 3.32 4.34 8.15
N ASP A 59 3.51 3.02 8.12
CA ASP A 59 4.40 2.34 7.18
C ASP A 59 3.64 1.23 6.45
N LEU A 60 3.68 1.26 5.12
CA LEU A 60 3.08 0.23 4.28
C LEU A 60 4.12 -0.28 3.29
N SER A 61 4.41 -1.57 3.35
CA SER A 61 5.36 -2.19 2.45
C SER A 61 4.65 -3.16 1.52
N LEU A 62 4.77 -2.93 0.21
CA LEU A 62 4.10 -3.67 -0.85
C LEU A 62 5.09 -4.08 -1.95
N GLY A 63 6.37 -4.19 -1.60
CA GLY A 63 7.41 -4.56 -2.55
C GLY A 63 7.29 -5.99 -3.04
N SER A 64 7.95 -6.30 -4.14
CA SER A 64 8.04 -7.66 -4.68
C SER A 64 6.67 -8.32 -4.92
N ASN A 65 5.73 -7.55 -5.40
CA ASN A 65 4.42 -8.01 -5.85
C ASN A 65 4.27 -7.76 -7.35
N SER A 66 3.06 -7.82 -7.87
CA SER A 66 2.81 -7.68 -9.31
C SER A 66 1.94 -6.47 -9.63
N PHE A 67 2.11 -5.38 -8.90
CA PHE A 67 1.41 -4.14 -9.21
C PHE A 67 1.93 -3.54 -10.51
N THR A 68 1.01 -3.06 -11.33
CA THR A 68 1.32 -2.36 -12.58
C THR A 68 0.82 -0.92 -12.50
N ASP A 69 0.97 -0.17 -13.60
CA ASP A 69 0.47 1.20 -13.67
C ASP A 69 -1.02 1.31 -13.41
N ARG A 70 -1.76 0.21 -13.55
CA ARG A 70 -3.20 0.18 -13.21
C ARG A 70 -3.47 0.44 -11.73
N SER A 71 -2.49 0.19 -10.88
CA SER A 71 -2.59 0.46 -9.44
C SER A 71 -2.27 1.92 -9.08
N VAL A 72 -1.70 2.70 -9.99
CA VAL A 72 -1.29 4.07 -9.69
C VAL A 72 -2.44 4.93 -9.17
N PRO A 73 -3.65 4.93 -9.77
CA PRO A 73 -4.75 5.74 -9.23
C PRO A 73 -5.13 5.38 -7.80
N ALA A 74 -5.20 4.09 -7.47
CA ALA A 74 -5.55 3.65 -6.11
C ALA A 74 -4.45 4.01 -5.12
N LEU A 75 -3.18 3.81 -5.49
CA LEU A 75 -2.05 4.15 -4.63
C LEU A 75 -1.93 5.67 -4.45
N ARG A 76 -2.19 6.44 -5.49
CA ARG A 76 -2.23 7.89 -5.42
C ARG A 76 -3.29 8.35 -4.42
N SER A 77 -4.50 7.81 -4.52
CA SER A 77 -5.58 8.13 -3.59
C SER A 77 -5.18 7.83 -2.15
N LEU A 78 -4.60 6.65 -1.91
CA LEU A 78 -4.13 6.25 -0.59
C LEU A 78 -3.09 7.23 -0.05
N ILE A 79 -2.07 7.54 -0.85
CA ILE A 79 -0.98 8.43 -0.46
C ILE A 79 -1.49 9.83 -0.13
N LEU A 80 -2.39 10.36 -0.93
CA LEU A 80 -2.87 11.73 -0.76
C LEU A 80 -3.90 11.88 0.36
N THR A 81 -4.64 10.82 0.68
CA THR A 81 -5.74 10.91 1.66
C THR A 81 -5.35 10.36 3.04
N ARG A 82 -4.40 9.44 3.15
CA ARG A 82 -3.98 8.87 4.43
C ARG A 82 -2.84 9.67 5.05
N ARG A 83 -3.20 10.67 5.82
CA ARG A 83 -2.24 11.59 6.41
C ARG A 83 -1.34 10.97 7.47
N SER A 84 -1.75 9.86 8.08
CA SER A 84 -0.92 9.11 9.00
C SER A 84 0.24 8.38 8.30
N LEU A 85 0.08 8.09 7.00
CA LEU A 85 1.09 7.33 6.25
C LEU A 85 2.35 8.17 6.04
N GLU A 86 3.49 7.65 6.48
CA GLU A 86 4.80 8.31 6.38
C GLU A 86 5.72 7.62 5.39
N ARG A 87 5.55 6.32 5.18
CA ARG A 87 6.39 5.53 4.28
C ARG A 87 5.55 4.54 3.50
N ILE A 88 5.81 4.45 2.20
CA ILE A 88 5.26 3.41 1.34
C ILE A 88 6.36 2.84 0.46
N TRP A 89 6.50 1.52 0.45
CA TRP A 89 7.52 0.81 -0.32
C TRP A 89 6.85 0.00 -1.40
N LEU A 90 7.24 0.27 -2.66
CA LEU A 90 6.64 -0.33 -3.84
C LEU A 90 7.69 -0.92 -4.78
N ARG A 91 8.91 -1.13 -4.29
CA ARG A 91 10.02 -1.64 -5.12
C ARG A 91 9.74 -3.05 -5.60
N ALA A 92 10.35 -3.39 -6.74
CA ALA A 92 10.24 -4.72 -7.35
C ALA A 92 8.80 -5.10 -7.73
N ASN A 93 8.04 -4.13 -8.19
CA ASN A 93 6.77 -4.32 -8.87
C ASN A 93 6.95 -4.09 -10.38
N GLN A 94 5.86 -3.99 -11.11
CA GLN A 94 5.87 -3.91 -12.58
C GLN A 94 5.43 -2.53 -13.09
N PHE A 95 5.76 -1.48 -12.36
CA PHE A 95 5.48 -0.12 -12.80
C PHE A 95 6.38 0.27 -13.97
N SER A 96 5.83 0.98 -14.94
CA SER A 96 6.63 1.62 -15.99
C SER A 96 7.44 2.79 -15.42
N SER A 97 8.36 3.33 -16.21
CA SER A 97 9.11 4.53 -15.82
C SER A 97 8.18 5.70 -15.54
N ASN A 98 7.11 5.84 -16.32
CA ASN A 98 6.10 6.89 -16.09
C ASN A 98 5.33 6.66 -14.79
N GLY A 99 4.94 5.41 -14.51
CA GLY A 99 4.26 5.06 -13.27
C GLY A 99 5.12 5.37 -12.05
N LYS A 100 6.39 5.01 -12.09
CA LYS A 100 7.34 5.31 -11.01
C LYS A 100 7.49 6.81 -10.79
N ARG A 101 7.65 7.58 -11.87
CA ARG A 101 7.76 9.04 -11.77
C ARG A 101 6.52 9.67 -11.18
N HIS A 102 5.34 9.18 -11.58
CA HIS A 102 4.08 9.67 -11.04
C HIS A 102 4.03 9.45 -9.53
N LEU A 103 4.34 8.23 -9.08
CA LEU A 103 4.32 7.90 -7.65
C LEU A 103 5.34 8.71 -6.86
N GLU A 104 6.56 8.87 -7.38
CA GLU A 104 7.59 9.68 -6.73
C GLU A 104 7.20 11.15 -6.64
N SER A 105 6.50 11.68 -7.64
CA SER A 105 6.08 13.09 -7.66
C SER A 105 5.06 13.41 -6.56
N LEU A 106 4.40 12.40 -5.99
CA LEU A 106 3.43 12.60 -4.92
C LEU A 106 4.07 13.13 -3.64
N ARG A 107 5.40 13.00 -3.49
CA ARG A 107 6.13 13.61 -2.38
C ARG A 107 6.03 15.13 -2.37
N GLU A 108 5.80 15.73 -3.52
CA GLU A 108 5.61 17.18 -3.63
C GLU A 108 4.35 17.64 -2.91
N SER A 109 3.29 16.83 -2.97
CA SER A 109 2.02 17.11 -2.28
C SER A 109 2.03 16.63 -0.83
N ARG A 110 2.97 15.78 -0.46
CA ARG A 110 3.11 15.21 0.87
C ARG A 110 4.55 15.33 1.35
N PRO A 111 5.02 16.56 1.72
CA PRO A 111 6.37 16.74 2.24
C PRO A 111 6.62 15.83 3.46
N GLY A 112 7.75 15.17 3.49
CA GLY A 112 8.10 14.24 4.55
C GLY A 112 7.68 12.80 4.30
N LEU A 113 6.87 12.53 3.27
CA LEU A 113 6.52 11.17 2.90
C LEU A 113 7.68 10.50 2.16
N SER A 114 8.01 9.28 2.55
CA SER A 114 8.98 8.45 1.83
C SER A 114 8.25 7.51 0.87
N VAL A 115 8.60 7.58 -0.40
CA VAL A 115 8.06 6.70 -1.44
C VAL A 115 9.23 5.96 -2.09
N GLY A 116 9.24 4.63 -1.97
CA GLY A 116 10.22 3.77 -2.63
C GLY A 116 9.56 3.01 -3.78
N VAL A 117 10.02 3.23 -5.01
CA VAL A 117 9.48 2.55 -6.20
C VAL A 117 10.55 1.88 -7.05
#